data_0876bb4969e529916237631d97c34538
#
_entry.id   0876bb4969e529916237631d97c34538
#
_cell.length_a   1.000
_cell.length_b   1.000
_cell.length_c   1.000
_cell.angle_alpha   90.00
_cell.angle_beta   90.00
_cell.angle_gamma   90.00
#
_symmetry.space_group_name_H-M   'P 1'
#
loop_
_entity.id
_entity.type
_entity.pdbx_description
1 polymer ?
#
loop_
_entity_poly.entity_id
_entity_poly.type
_entity_poly.pdbx_seq_one_letter_code
_entity_poly.pdbx_strand_id
1 'polypeptide(L)'
;MRSVLIAGALVGVAIAMSPPASAEPSWTMPNVIGMDLQGAQDAIQSVSGGQVWFSSSTDLTGQDRAQLSDRNWQVCSSTPMPGAAFTVSTKIDFGVVRIDSEECP
;
A
#
# COMPACT_ATOMS: atom_id res chain seq x y z
N MET A 1 -4.53 48.91 -28.15
CA MET A 1 -4.53 48.40 -27.90
C MET A 1 -4.42 47.48 -27.53
N ARG A 2 -4.19 47.69 -27.42
CA ARG A 2 -4.13 46.92 -27.12
C ARG A 2 -4.09 46.19 -26.25
N SER A 3 -4.14 46.33 -26.03
CA SER A 3 -4.06 45.73 -25.26
C SER A 3 -4.28 44.90 -24.86
N VAL A 4 -4.39 44.90 -24.86
CA VAL A 4 -4.73 44.13 -24.47
C VAL A 4 -4.71 43.05 -24.35
N LEU A 5 -4.66 42.94 -24.48
CA LEU A 5 -4.82 41.96 -24.36
C LEU A 5 -4.18 41.14 -24.04
N ILE A 6 -3.95 41.26 -24.55
CA ILE A 6 -3.05 40.65 -24.17
C ILE A 6 -3.01 40.16 -22.97
N ALA A 7 -3.21 40.71 -22.42
CA ALA A 7 -3.21 40.44 -21.08
C ALA A 7 -4.08 39.29 -20.71
N GLY A 8 -5.09 39.12 -21.38
CA GLY A 8 -5.99 38.07 -20.99
C GLY A 8 -5.37 36.70 -21.01
N ALA A 9 -4.57 36.52 -21.97
CA ALA A 9 -4.01 35.22 -22.13
C ALA A 9 -3.20 34.81 -20.94
N LEU A 10 -2.48 35.71 -20.42
CA LEU A 10 -1.63 35.35 -19.35
C LEU A 10 -2.39 34.94 -18.13
N VAL A 11 -3.53 35.45 -17.95
CA VAL A 11 -4.32 35.08 -16.80
C VAL A 11 -4.70 33.62 -16.83
N GLY A 12 -5.09 33.15 -17.99
CA GLY A 12 -5.45 31.75 -18.09
C GLY A 12 -4.30 30.83 -17.82
N VAL A 13 -3.13 31.25 -18.25
CA VAL A 13 -1.97 30.42 -18.03
C VAL A 13 -1.70 30.25 -16.56
N ALA A 14 -1.86 31.27 -15.79
CA ALA A 14 -1.59 31.17 -14.37
C ALA A 14 -2.48 30.12 -13.71
N ILE A 15 -3.72 30.03 -14.12
CA ILE A 15 -4.60 29.02 -13.56
C ILE A 15 -4.15 27.63 -13.93
N ALA A 16 -3.74 27.45 -15.16
CA ALA A 16 -3.31 26.14 -15.62
C ALA A 16 -2.08 25.66 -14.88
N MET A 17 -1.33 26.55 -14.33
CA MET A 17 -0.11 26.18 -13.64
C MET A 17 -0.29 25.88 -12.17
N SER A 18 -1.50 25.96 -11.68
CA SER A 18 -1.74 25.55 -10.31
C SER A 18 -1.45 24.08 -10.18
N PRO A 19 -0.65 23.69 -9.21
CA PRO A 19 -0.39 22.28 -9.00
C PRO A 19 -1.68 21.59 -8.63
N PRO A 20 -1.86 20.36 -9.03
CA PRO A 20 -3.00 19.61 -8.54
C PRO A 20 -2.93 19.56 -7.03
N ALA A 21 -4.08 19.59 -6.43
CA ALA A 21 -4.14 19.39 -5.00
C ALA A 21 -3.37 18.12 -4.71
N SER A 22 -2.54 18.19 -3.73
CA SER A 22 -1.63 17.15 -3.39
C SER A 22 -2.28 15.79 -3.37
N ALA A 23 -2.14 15.09 -4.43
CA ALA A 23 -2.51 13.69 -4.47
C ALA A 23 -1.50 12.93 -3.64
N GLU A 24 -1.97 12.11 -2.75
CA GLU A 24 -1.08 11.21 -2.03
C GLU A 24 -0.37 10.31 -3.01
N PRO A 25 0.89 9.99 -2.78
CA PRO A 25 1.52 8.92 -3.54
C PRO A 25 0.71 7.64 -3.34
N SER A 26 0.58 6.87 -4.40
CA SER A 26 -0.07 5.58 -4.31
C SER A 26 0.79 4.53 -4.99
N TRP A 27 0.63 3.31 -4.52
CA TRP A 27 1.38 2.16 -5.05
C TRP A 27 0.42 1.03 -5.31
N THR A 28 0.87 0.04 -6.08
CA THR A 28 0.10 -1.16 -6.37
C THR A 28 0.47 -2.23 -5.37
N MET A 29 -0.53 -2.85 -4.77
CA MET A 29 -0.30 -3.92 -3.80
C MET A 29 0.40 -5.09 -4.46
N PRO A 30 1.58 -5.49 -3.98
CA PRO A 30 2.29 -6.63 -4.57
C PRO A 30 1.59 -7.93 -4.22
N ASN A 31 1.87 -8.96 -5.00
CA ASN A 31 1.35 -10.29 -4.69
C ASN A 31 2.30 -10.96 -3.71
N VAL A 32 1.90 -10.97 -2.45
CA VAL A 32 2.70 -11.56 -1.38
C VAL A 32 2.12 -12.88 -0.89
N ILE A 33 1.10 -13.40 -1.57
CA ILE A 33 0.48 -14.67 -1.19
C ILE A 33 1.53 -15.78 -1.30
N GLY A 34 1.64 -16.56 -0.25
CA GLY A 34 2.62 -17.66 -0.21
C GLY A 34 3.96 -17.28 0.39
N MET A 35 4.22 -16.00 0.57
CA MET A 35 5.45 -15.56 1.24
C MET A 35 5.36 -15.78 2.73
N ASP A 36 6.51 -15.83 3.41
CA ASP A 36 6.49 -15.69 4.85
C ASP A 36 6.13 -14.25 5.22
N LEU A 37 5.63 -14.07 6.42
CA LEU A 37 5.12 -12.77 6.84
C LEU A 37 6.20 -11.69 6.81
N GLN A 38 7.44 -12.03 7.19
CA GLN A 38 8.53 -11.06 7.12
C GLN A 38 8.77 -10.59 5.69
N GLY A 39 8.80 -11.53 4.74
CA GLY A 39 8.98 -11.18 3.33
C GLY A 39 7.85 -10.30 2.80
N ALA A 40 6.63 -10.56 3.23
CA ALA A 40 5.50 -9.74 2.82
C ALA A 40 5.62 -8.31 3.36
N GLN A 41 6.02 -8.16 4.62
CA GLN A 41 6.24 -6.85 5.21
C GLN A 41 7.36 -6.10 4.48
N ASP A 42 8.43 -6.79 4.17
CA ASP A 42 9.54 -6.20 3.43
C ASP A 42 9.10 -5.74 2.04
N ALA A 43 8.24 -6.50 1.39
CA ALA A 43 7.74 -6.15 0.07
C ALA A 43 6.94 -4.85 0.10
N ILE A 44 6.13 -4.64 1.12
CA ILE A 44 5.38 -3.40 1.27
C ILE A 44 6.33 -2.22 1.47
N GLN A 45 7.32 -2.38 2.31
CA GLN A 45 8.31 -1.33 2.54
C GLN A 45 9.06 -1.01 1.25
N SER A 46 9.44 -2.04 0.52
CA SER A 46 10.20 -1.86 -0.71
C SER A 46 9.40 -1.15 -1.79
N VAL A 47 8.16 -1.57 -2.03
CA VAL A 47 7.37 -0.99 -3.12
C VAL A 47 6.99 0.46 -2.81
N SER A 48 6.88 0.82 -1.56
CA SER A 48 6.52 2.18 -1.16
C SER A 48 7.75 3.07 -0.88
N GLY A 49 8.94 2.57 -1.13
CA GLY A 49 10.15 3.34 -0.86
C GLY A 49 10.32 3.65 0.62
N GLY A 50 9.83 2.80 1.49
CA GLY A 50 9.92 2.98 2.93
C GLY A 50 8.84 3.86 3.52
N GLN A 51 7.93 4.39 2.72
CA GLN A 51 6.89 5.28 3.25
C GLN A 51 5.80 4.53 3.99
N VAL A 52 5.58 3.27 3.64
CA VAL A 52 4.65 2.41 4.37
C VAL A 52 5.47 1.29 4.98
N TRP A 53 5.67 1.38 6.27
CA TRP A 53 6.53 0.44 6.98
C TRP A 53 5.75 -0.49 7.92
N PHE A 54 4.48 -0.20 8.14
CA PHE A 54 3.67 -0.96 9.08
C PHE A 54 2.54 -1.70 8.37
N SER A 55 2.37 -2.95 8.74
CA SER A 55 1.23 -3.76 8.34
C SER A 55 0.87 -4.65 9.51
N SER A 56 -0.40 -5.02 9.60
CA SER A 56 -0.87 -5.92 10.64
C SER A 56 -1.06 -7.32 10.07
N SER A 57 -1.32 -8.27 10.94
CA SER A 57 -1.59 -9.64 10.52
C SER A 57 -2.68 -10.25 11.39
N THR A 58 -3.38 -11.21 10.83
CA THR A 58 -4.49 -11.90 11.49
C THR A 58 -4.30 -13.40 11.38
N ASP A 59 -4.40 -14.09 12.50
CA ASP A 59 -4.33 -15.55 12.55
C ASP A 59 -5.63 -16.11 11.99
N LEU A 60 -5.55 -16.74 10.82
CA LEU A 60 -6.71 -17.23 10.11
C LEU A 60 -7.35 -18.45 10.73
N THR A 61 -6.69 -19.08 11.72
CA THR A 61 -7.30 -20.21 12.41
C THR A 61 -8.33 -19.78 13.45
N GLY A 62 -8.40 -18.48 13.73
CA GLY A 62 -9.33 -17.97 14.73
C GLY A 62 -8.84 -18.10 16.16
N GLN A 63 -7.61 -18.54 16.35
CA GLN A 63 -7.05 -18.71 17.69
C GLN A 63 -6.47 -17.41 18.25
N ASP A 64 -6.39 -16.38 17.42
CA ASP A 64 -5.94 -15.05 17.83
C ASP A 64 -4.53 -15.08 18.42
N ARG A 65 -3.67 -15.91 17.85
CA ARG A 65 -2.29 -16.03 18.32
C ARG A 65 -1.45 -14.86 17.85
N ALA A 66 -0.51 -14.42 18.67
CA ALA A 66 0.43 -13.39 18.28
C ALA A 66 1.47 -13.96 17.32
N GLN A 67 1.76 -13.24 16.24
CA GLN A 67 2.75 -13.66 15.26
C GLN A 67 4.13 -13.14 15.67
N LEU A 68 4.71 -13.76 16.71
CA LEU A 68 5.94 -13.28 17.32
C LEU A 68 7.17 -13.49 16.47
N SER A 69 7.16 -14.51 15.60
CA SER A 69 8.27 -14.78 14.70
C SER A 69 7.72 -14.79 13.29
N ASP A 70 7.84 -13.67 12.60
CA ASP A 70 7.18 -13.45 11.31
C ASP A 70 7.60 -14.48 10.26
N ARG A 71 8.81 -15.01 10.37
CA ARG A 71 9.29 -15.99 9.40
C ARG A 71 8.63 -17.35 9.53
N ASN A 72 7.92 -17.57 10.61
CA ASN A 72 7.20 -18.84 10.84
C ASN A 72 5.75 -18.80 10.40
N TRP A 73 5.32 -17.68 9.83
CA TRP A 73 3.95 -17.49 9.39
C TRP A 73 3.90 -17.27 7.89
N GLN A 74 2.93 -17.89 7.24
CA GLN A 74 2.74 -17.81 5.80
C GLN A 74 1.53 -16.96 5.48
N VAL A 75 1.67 -16.08 4.48
CA VAL A 75 0.59 -15.22 4.03
C VAL A 75 -0.35 -16.01 3.13
N CYS A 76 -1.62 -16.04 3.50
CA CYS A 76 -2.67 -16.67 2.71
C CYS A 76 -3.54 -15.65 1.99
N SER A 77 -3.63 -14.45 2.53
CA SER A 77 -4.47 -13.41 1.96
C SER A 77 -3.91 -12.04 2.34
N SER A 78 -4.30 -11.03 1.60
CA SER A 78 -3.94 -9.65 1.94
C SER A 78 -5.12 -8.73 1.72
N THR A 79 -5.18 -7.69 2.54
CA THR A 79 -6.12 -6.59 2.39
C THR A 79 -5.30 -5.30 2.43
N PRO A 80 -5.25 -4.53 1.36
CA PRO A 80 -5.89 -4.75 0.04
C PRO A 80 -5.36 -5.99 -0.66
N MET A 81 -6.15 -6.50 -1.61
CA MET A 81 -5.72 -7.67 -2.37
C MET A 81 -4.61 -7.30 -3.37
N PRO A 82 -3.85 -8.28 -3.85
CA PRO A 82 -2.81 -8.01 -4.86
C PRO A 82 -3.39 -7.26 -6.05
N GLY A 83 -2.66 -6.25 -6.51
CA GLY A 83 -3.08 -5.44 -7.64
C GLY A 83 -3.90 -4.21 -7.28
N ALA A 84 -4.42 -4.13 -6.08
CA ALA A 84 -5.18 -2.97 -5.64
C ALA A 84 -4.26 -1.82 -5.27
N ALA A 85 -4.75 -0.59 -5.35
CA ALA A 85 -3.97 0.57 -4.98
C ALA A 85 -3.96 0.76 -3.47
N PHE A 86 -2.87 1.29 -2.94
CA PHE A 86 -2.81 1.68 -1.53
C PHE A 86 -1.96 2.94 -1.37
N THR A 87 -2.20 3.65 -0.28
CA THR A 87 -1.50 4.88 0.07
C THR A 87 -0.97 4.77 1.49
N VAL A 88 -0.36 5.82 1.99
CA VAL A 88 0.12 5.84 3.38
C VAL A 88 -1.04 5.75 4.38
N SER A 89 -2.25 6.05 3.96
CA SER A 89 -3.43 6.00 4.83
C SER A 89 -4.13 4.65 4.80
N THR A 90 -3.73 3.78 3.90
CA THR A 90 -4.40 2.48 3.75
C THR A 90 -3.97 1.54 4.85
N LYS A 91 -4.94 0.90 5.48
CA LYS A 91 -4.63 -0.13 6.45
C LYS A 91 -4.35 -1.44 5.73
N ILE A 92 -3.18 -2.01 5.99
CA ILE A 92 -2.76 -3.25 5.34
C ILE A 92 -2.77 -4.35 6.38
N ASP A 93 -3.40 -5.47 6.05
CA ASP A 93 -3.46 -6.64 6.92
C ASP A 93 -3.21 -7.90 6.11
N PHE A 94 -2.46 -8.83 6.69
CA PHE A 94 -2.20 -10.14 6.09
C PHE A 94 -2.89 -11.22 6.90
N GLY A 95 -3.64 -12.08 6.22
CA GLY A 95 -4.16 -13.28 6.85
C GLY A 95 -3.11 -14.37 6.79
N VAL A 96 -2.79 -14.96 7.93
CA VAL A 96 -1.63 -15.85 8.03
C VAL A 96 -1.96 -17.16 8.77
N VAL A 97 -1.16 -18.18 8.48
CA VAL A 97 -1.16 -19.45 9.20
C VAL A 97 0.28 -19.86 9.46
N ARG A 98 0.49 -20.81 10.34
CA ARG A 98 1.83 -21.33 10.64
C ARG A 98 2.34 -22.15 9.47
N ILE A 99 3.58 -21.90 9.06
CA ILE A 99 4.16 -22.57 7.89
C ILE A 99 4.33 -24.06 8.12
N ASP A 100 4.75 -24.46 9.32
CA ASP A 100 5.19 -25.81 9.58
C ASP A 100 4.05 -26.79 9.83
N SER A 101 2.85 -26.30 10.13
CA SER A 101 1.80 -27.18 10.63
C SER A 101 0.41 -26.84 10.11
N GLU A 102 0.25 -25.78 9.34
CA GLU A 102 -1.08 -25.32 8.93
C GLU A 102 -1.09 -24.98 7.46
N GLU A 103 -2.27 -25.09 6.85
CA GLU A 103 -2.47 -24.72 5.45
C GLU A 103 -3.47 -23.60 5.35
N CYS A 104 -3.37 -22.86 4.28
CA CYS A 104 -4.32 -21.79 4.01
C CYS A 104 -5.72 -22.34 3.84
N PRO A 105 -6.72 -21.70 4.44
CA PRO A 105 -8.10 -22.15 4.29
C PRO A 105 -8.62 -22.03 2.87
#